data_dccae180ac90c4e0c671f71b372b6e05
#
_entry.id   dccae180ac90c4e0c671f71b372b6e05
#
_cell.length_a   1.000
_cell.length_b   1.000
_cell.length_c   1.000
_cell.angle_alpha   90.00
_cell.angle_beta   90.00
_cell.angle_gamma   90.00
#
_symmetry.space_group_name_H-M   'P 1'
#
loop_
_entity.id
_entity.type
_entity.pdbx_description
1 polymer ?
#
loop_
_entity_poly.entity_id
_entity_poly.type
_entity_poly.pdbx_seq_one_letter_code
_entity_poly.pdbx_strand_id
1 'polypeptide(L)'
;MAKVQLGVIFGSRSCEREVSIISAVQLMNHVDSEKYDVIPVYIGENGVWYTGNALRRIETYTPFDPNKAGIEVVALDVTAGSGALLANRPGKGLFGHPTQVMVARLEVCVIVMHGLNGEDGTLQGMLELANLPYTSTGVAGSAIGMDKIMMKQFFRGAGTLPCLPDCWFTRAMYQQDKNAVLDKVEKELGYPVFVKPANLGSSIGVSRADDREGLTDSLELAFEYDRRVLVEKGLDHPIELNCSVLGYDGDVEASPIEMPLSGQQLPMAARRAWRACTVCCPRRLRTACAIRFRQCPAIFSGCWTARALCASTTCSTAHPSRYTSPKSTRFPARWHSTCGRTRA
;
A
#
# COMPACT_ATOMS: atom_id res chain seq x y z
N MET A 1 -13.48 -2.91 30.34
CA MET A 1 -13.59 -1.71 29.48
C MET A 1 -14.40 -2.08 28.25
N ALA A 2 -15.13 -1.15 27.63
CA ALA A 2 -15.77 -1.41 26.35
C ALA A 2 -14.69 -1.70 25.30
N LYS A 3 -14.96 -2.62 24.37
CA LYS A 3 -14.04 -2.93 23.26
C LYS A 3 -14.07 -1.81 22.24
N VAL A 4 -12.92 -1.51 21.64
CA VAL A 4 -12.80 -0.53 20.57
C VAL A 4 -13.38 -1.10 19.27
N GLN A 5 -14.24 -0.35 18.60
CA GLN A 5 -14.86 -0.75 17.32
C GLN A 5 -13.87 -0.57 16.17
N LEU A 6 -13.21 -1.64 15.78
CA LEU A 6 -12.12 -1.66 14.81
C LEU A 6 -12.63 -1.98 13.41
N GLY A 7 -12.68 -0.98 12.53
CA GLY A 7 -12.95 -1.17 11.12
C GLY A 7 -11.74 -1.77 10.40
N VAL A 8 -11.90 -2.92 9.77
CA VAL A 8 -10.87 -3.49 8.87
C VAL A 8 -11.31 -3.26 7.44
N ILE A 9 -10.68 -2.29 6.76
CA ILE A 9 -11.05 -1.87 5.40
C ILE A 9 -10.14 -2.58 4.40
N PHE A 10 -10.73 -3.29 3.44
CA PHE A 10 -9.99 -4.13 2.49
C PHE A 10 -10.73 -4.33 1.17
N GLY A 11 -10.07 -4.95 0.19
CA GLY A 11 -10.59 -5.16 -1.15
C GLY A 11 -10.11 -4.06 -2.10
N SER A 12 -11.00 -3.34 -2.72
CA SER A 12 -10.85 -2.27 -3.71
C SER A 12 -10.94 -2.70 -5.17
N ARG A 13 -10.92 -1.71 -6.06
CA ARG A 13 -10.87 -1.91 -7.52
C ARG A 13 -9.45 -2.15 -8.04
N SER A 14 -8.50 -2.37 -7.12
CA SER A 14 -7.12 -2.65 -7.45
C SER A 14 -6.94 -4.05 -8.03
N CYS A 15 -5.97 -4.22 -8.89
CA CYS A 15 -5.49 -5.52 -9.35
C CYS A 15 -4.87 -6.38 -8.23
N GLU A 16 -4.61 -5.79 -7.05
CA GLU A 16 -4.08 -6.45 -5.85
C GLU A 16 -5.19 -6.82 -4.83
N ARG A 17 -6.46 -6.79 -5.26
CA ARG A 17 -7.63 -7.06 -4.39
C ARG A 17 -7.58 -8.41 -3.67
N GLU A 18 -7.20 -9.49 -4.37
CA GLU A 18 -7.11 -10.82 -3.77
C GLU A 18 -6.09 -10.85 -2.63
N VAL A 19 -4.95 -10.18 -2.80
CA VAL A 19 -3.93 -10.07 -1.76
C VAL A 19 -4.49 -9.30 -0.55
N SER A 20 -5.24 -8.24 -0.79
CA SER A 20 -5.93 -7.47 0.24
C SER A 20 -6.91 -8.34 1.03
N ILE A 21 -7.73 -9.14 0.35
CA ILE A 21 -8.70 -10.06 0.99
C ILE A 21 -7.98 -11.07 1.89
N ILE A 22 -6.94 -11.73 1.38
CA ILE A 22 -6.16 -12.70 2.15
C ILE A 22 -5.54 -12.07 3.38
N SER A 23 -4.89 -10.91 3.22
CA SER A 23 -4.24 -10.18 4.30
C SER A 23 -5.25 -9.73 5.37
N ALA A 24 -6.43 -9.26 4.96
CA ALA A 24 -7.47 -8.82 5.87
C ALA A 24 -8.08 -9.98 6.68
N VAL A 25 -8.37 -11.10 6.03
CA VAL A 25 -8.88 -12.30 6.72
C VAL A 25 -7.85 -12.81 7.73
N GLN A 26 -6.57 -12.82 7.37
CA GLN A 26 -5.50 -13.20 8.30
C GLN A 26 -5.42 -12.22 9.48
N LEU A 27 -5.45 -10.91 9.22
CA LEU A 27 -5.43 -9.89 10.27
C LEU A 27 -6.60 -10.06 11.22
N MET A 28 -7.84 -10.15 10.71
CA MET A 28 -9.05 -10.27 11.53
C MET A 28 -9.04 -11.50 12.45
N ASN A 29 -8.37 -12.57 12.05
CA ASN A 29 -8.23 -13.79 12.85
C ASN A 29 -7.15 -13.69 13.94
N HIS A 30 -6.30 -12.65 13.90
CA HIS A 30 -5.19 -12.47 14.86
C HIS A 30 -5.35 -11.22 15.74
N VAL A 31 -6.39 -10.43 15.53
CA VAL A 31 -6.70 -9.27 16.38
C VAL A 31 -7.05 -9.73 17.80
N ASP A 32 -6.55 -9.00 18.79
CA ASP A 32 -6.87 -9.24 20.21
C ASP A 32 -8.36 -8.99 20.46
N SER A 33 -9.14 -10.06 20.52
CA SER A 33 -10.59 -10.02 20.72
C SER A 33 -11.02 -9.52 22.09
N GLU A 34 -10.11 -9.42 23.07
CA GLU A 34 -10.41 -8.85 24.37
C GLU A 34 -10.46 -7.31 24.32
N LYS A 35 -9.72 -6.70 23.39
CA LYS A 35 -9.62 -5.24 23.24
C LYS A 35 -10.46 -4.68 22.12
N TYR A 36 -10.62 -5.45 21.04
CA TYR A 36 -11.24 -4.97 19.79
C TYR A 36 -12.47 -5.79 19.40
N ASP A 37 -13.50 -5.08 18.96
CA ASP A 37 -14.61 -5.65 18.22
C ASP A 37 -14.42 -5.34 16.73
N VAL A 38 -14.11 -6.38 15.95
CA VAL A 38 -13.70 -6.23 14.55
C VAL A 38 -14.91 -6.14 13.64
N ILE A 39 -14.98 -5.05 12.88
CA ILE A 39 -16.00 -4.77 11.88
C ILE A 39 -15.36 -4.89 10.49
N PRO A 40 -15.61 -5.96 9.72
CA PRO A 40 -15.13 -6.07 8.35
C PRO A 40 -15.79 -5.01 7.46
N VAL A 41 -15.00 -4.35 6.64
CA VAL A 41 -15.46 -3.38 5.62
C VAL A 41 -14.81 -3.74 4.30
N TYR A 42 -15.54 -4.47 3.47
CA TYR A 42 -15.06 -4.91 2.16
C TYR A 42 -15.51 -3.96 1.05
N ILE A 43 -14.57 -3.51 0.24
CA ILE A 43 -14.85 -2.71 -0.96
C ILE A 43 -14.74 -3.63 -2.18
N GLY A 44 -15.85 -3.84 -2.88
CA GLY A 44 -15.89 -4.68 -4.06
C GLY A 44 -15.26 -4.04 -5.31
N GLU A 45 -15.13 -4.80 -6.39
CA GLU A 45 -14.62 -4.31 -7.69
C GLU A 45 -15.41 -3.14 -8.25
N ASN A 46 -16.71 -3.13 -8.00
CA ASN A 46 -17.61 -2.05 -8.40
C ASN A 46 -17.56 -0.81 -7.49
N GLY A 47 -16.70 -0.83 -6.45
CA GLY A 47 -16.58 0.23 -5.45
C GLY A 47 -17.70 0.24 -4.41
N VAL A 48 -18.59 -0.74 -4.40
CA VAL A 48 -19.63 -0.89 -3.36
C VAL A 48 -19.02 -1.41 -2.07
N TRP A 49 -19.45 -0.84 -0.96
CA TRP A 49 -19.00 -1.20 0.37
C TRP A 49 -19.92 -2.22 1.02
N TYR A 50 -19.34 -3.20 1.65
CA TYR A 50 -20.04 -4.27 2.32
C TYR A 50 -19.52 -4.45 3.74
N THR A 51 -20.41 -4.82 4.68
CA THR A 51 -20.05 -5.25 6.02
C THR A 51 -20.75 -6.56 6.39
N GLY A 52 -20.33 -7.19 7.48
CA GLY A 52 -20.96 -8.37 8.05
C GLY A 52 -20.00 -9.53 8.32
N ASN A 53 -20.40 -10.41 9.23
CA ASN A 53 -19.55 -11.47 9.75
C ASN A 53 -19.11 -12.51 8.71
N ALA A 54 -19.90 -12.70 7.63
CA ALA A 54 -19.51 -13.62 6.56
C ALA A 54 -18.21 -13.21 5.86
N LEU A 55 -17.87 -11.91 5.86
CA LEU A 55 -16.65 -11.34 5.25
C LEU A 55 -15.35 -11.73 5.99
N ARG A 56 -15.45 -12.35 7.16
CA ARG A 56 -14.28 -12.86 7.91
C ARG A 56 -13.75 -14.21 7.39
N ARG A 57 -14.44 -14.80 6.42
CA ARG A 57 -14.12 -16.12 5.87
C ARG A 57 -13.65 -16.01 4.44
N ILE A 58 -12.53 -16.66 4.12
CA ILE A 58 -11.93 -16.61 2.79
C ILE A 58 -12.86 -17.22 1.71
N GLU A 59 -13.66 -18.22 2.08
CA GLU A 59 -14.58 -18.91 1.18
C GLU A 59 -15.71 -17.99 0.68
N THR A 60 -15.94 -16.86 1.34
CA THR A 60 -16.96 -15.86 0.95
C THR A 60 -16.62 -15.19 -0.38
N TYR A 61 -15.36 -15.21 -0.78
CA TYR A 61 -14.87 -14.48 -1.95
C TYR A 61 -14.71 -15.36 -3.21
N THR A 62 -15.11 -16.64 -3.15
CA THR A 62 -14.90 -17.58 -4.27
C THR A 62 -16.15 -18.43 -4.55
N PRO A 63 -17.10 -17.93 -5.36
CA PRO A 63 -17.29 -16.56 -5.84
C PRO A 63 -17.90 -15.64 -4.76
N PHE A 64 -17.66 -14.35 -4.89
CA PHE A 64 -18.30 -13.36 -4.01
C PHE A 64 -19.77 -13.16 -4.41
N ASP A 65 -20.68 -13.41 -3.46
CA ASP A 65 -22.12 -13.14 -3.62
C ASP A 65 -22.53 -12.04 -2.60
N PRO A 66 -22.89 -10.84 -3.09
CA PRO A 66 -23.30 -9.73 -2.22
C PRO A 66 -24.64 -9.99 -1.49
N ASN A 67 -25.44 -10.94 -1.97
CA ASN A 67 -26.74 -11.31 -1.37
C ASN A 67 -26.62 -12.43 -0.33
N LYS A 68 -25.42 -12.93 -0.09
CA LYS A 68 -25.19 -13.98 0.90
C LYS A 68 -25.58 -13.51 2.29
N ALA A 69 -26.25 -14.38 3.05
CA ALA A 69 -26.63 -14.11 4.42
C ALA A 69 -25.41 -13.66 5.27
N GLY A 70 -25.59 -12.60 6.04
CA GLY A 70 -24.50 -12.01 6.85
C GLY A 70 -23.60 -11.06 6.08
N ILE A 71 -23.98 -10.63 4.88
CA ILE A 71 -23.38 -9.52 4.12
C ILE A 71 -24.43 -8.44 3.93
N GLU A 72 -24.03 -7.19 4.09
CA GLU A 72 -24.89 -6.04 3.92
C GLU A 72 -24.17 -4.91 3.19
N VAL A 73 -24.86 -4.27 2.24
CA VAL A 73 -24.37 -3.07 1.55
C VAL A 73 -24.42 -1.88 2.49
N VAL A 74 -23.33 -1.15 2.59
CA VAL A 74 -23.22 0.01 3.47
C VAL A 74 -22.56 1.21 2.79
N ALA A 75 -22.72 2.38 3.37
CA ALA A 75 -21.96 3.58 3.09
C ALA A 75 -21.36 4.12 4.39
N LEU A 76 -20.16 4.68 4.31
CA LEU A 76 -19.58 5.41 5.43
C LEU A 76 -20.22 6.80 5.51
N ASP A 77 -20.73 7.16 6.67
CA ASP A 77 -21.10 8.53 6.96
C ASP A 77 -19.83 9.36 7.18
N VAL A 78 -19.54 10.25 6.24
CA VAL A 78 -18.35 11.11 6.27
C VAL A 78 -18.52 12.35 7.15
N THR A 79 -19.64 12.47 7.89
CA THR A 79 -19.79 13.52 8.90
C THR A 79 -18.70 13.34 9.96
N ALA A 80 -17.94 14.39 10.21
CA ALA A 80 -16.77 14.36 11.07
C ALA A 80 -17.08 13.76 12.46
N GLY A 81 -16.42 12.67 12.82
CA GLY A 81 -16.56 11.95 14.09
C GLY A 81 -17.79 11.04 14.18
N SER A 82 -18.59 10.91 13.12
CA SER A 82 -19.72 9.96 13.07
C SER A 82 -19.23 8.51 13.14
N GLY A 83 -18.38 8.12 12.24
CA GLY A 83 -17.90 6.75 12.09
C GLY A 83 -18.98 5.73 11.73
N ALA A 84 -20.20 6.18 11.42
CA ALA A 84 -21.33 5.30 11.18
C ALA A 84 -21.23 4.60 9.82
N LEU A 85 -21.49 3.29 9.80
CA LEU A 85 -21.81 2.55 8.59
C LEU A 85 -23.32 2.50 8.45
N LEU A 86 -23.83 3.07 7.36
CA LEU A 86 -25.24 3.24 7.08
C LEU A 86 -25.71 2.24 6.01
N ALA A 87 -26.79 1.53 6.29
CA ALA A 87 -27.47 0.69 5.30
C ALA A 87 -28.85 1.28 4.95
N ASN A 88 -29.23 1.13 3.69
CA ASN A 88 -30.56 1.50 3.24
C ASN A 88 -31.54 0.36 3.52
N ARG A 89 -32.61 0.63 4.24
CA ARG A 89 -33.73 -0.28 4.49
C ARG A 89 -34.90 0.10 3.60
N PRO A 90 -35.55 -0.85 2.92
CA PRO A 90 -36.77 -0.57 2.20
C PRO A 90 -37.85 -0.06 3.16
N GLY A 91 -38.60 0.90 2.70
CA GLY A 91 -39.75 1.39 3.48
C GLY A 91 -40.79 0.31 3.70
N LYS A 92 -41.50 0.37 4.82
CA LYS A 92 -42.60 -0.58 5.10
C LYS A 92 -43.90 -0.10 4.44
N GLY A 93 -44.56 -1.03 3.71
CA GLY A 93 -45.88 -0.78 3.05
C GLY A 93 -45.76 -0.10 1.69
N LEU A 94 -46.92 0.12 1.04
CA LEU A 94 -47.06 0.58 -0.34
C LEU A 94 -46.51 2.01 -0.60
N PHE A 95 -46.38 2.83 0.46
CA PHE A 95 -45.87 4.23 0.41
C PHE A 95 -44.68 4.44 1.33
N GLY A 96 -44.02 3.37 1.78
CA GLY A 96 -42.86 3.47 2.67
C GLY A 96 -41.63 4.05 1.96
N HIS A 97 -41.09 5.16 2.49
CA HIS A 97 -39.81 5.70 2.01
C HIS A 97 -38.64 4.88 2.55
N PRO A 98 -37.58 4.67 1.74
CA PRO A 98 -36.33 4.07 2.23
C PRO A 98 -35.78 4.87 3.40
N THR A 99 -35.33 4.18 4.44
CA THR A 99 -34.68 4.80 5.60
C THR A 99 -33.24 4.33 5.71
N GLN A 100 -32.36 5.24 6.08
CA GLN A 100 -31.00 4.87 6.45
C GLN A 100 -30.95 4.47 7.93
N VAL A 101 -30.30 3.35 8.20
CA VAL A 101 -30.06 2.88 9.57
C VAL A 101 -28.59 2.64 9.78
N MET A 102 -28.10 3.00 10.94
CA MET A 102 -26.74 2.69 11.36
C MET A 102 -26.67 1.21 11.71
N VAL A 103 -25.76 0.47 11.04
CA VAL A 103 -25.56 -0.96 11.26
C VAL A 103 -24.31 -1.25 12.07
N ALA A 104 -23.33 -0.35 12.03
CA ALA A 104 -22.13 -0.41 12.84
C ALA A 104 -21.56 1.00 13.00
N ARG A 105 -20.66 1.18 13.97
CA ARG A 105 -19.89 2.41 14.16
C ARG A 105 -18.41 2.07 14.24
N LEU A 106 -17.58 2.75 13.47
CA LEU A 106 -16.14 2.64 13.49
C LEU A 106 -15.54 3.68 14.44
N GLU A 107 -14.60 3.28 15.29
CA GLU A 107 -13.84 4.19 16.15
C GLU A 107 -12.42 4.38 15.64
N VAL A 108 -11.86 3.35 15.00
CA VAL A 108 -10.55 3.37 14.36
C VAL A 108 -10.57 2.41 13.18
N CYS A 109 -9.80 2.70 12.14
CA CYS A 109 -9.72 1.90 10.93
C CYS A 109 -8.32 1.31 10.73
N VAL A 110 -8.25 0.03 10.37
CA VAL A 110 -7.05 -0.59 9.80
C VAL A 110 -7.24 -0.72 8.30
N ILE A 111 -6.36 -0.08 7.54
CA ILE A 111 -6.37 -0.17 6.08
C ILE A 111 -5.54 -1.37 5.66
N VAL A 112 -6.17 -2.37 5.03
CA VAL A 112 -5.54 -3.59 4.52
C VAL A 112 -5.71 -3.66 2.99
N MET A 113 -5.88 -2.52 2.36
CA MET A 113 -5.91 -2.40 0.91
C MET A 113 -4.49 -2.35 0.35
N HIS A 114 -4.33 -2.88 -0.87
CA HIS A 114 -3.09 -2.83 -1.63
C HIS A 114 -3.30 -2.08 -2.95
N GLY A 115 -2.31 -1.27 -3.34
CA GLY A 115 -2.32 -0.53 -4.58
C GLY A 115 -3.35 0.61 -4.63
N LEU A 116 -4.02 0.73 -5.76
CA LEU A 116 -4.92 1.83 -6.07
C LEU A 116 -6.05 1.97 -5.05
N ASN A 117 -6.31 3.19 -4.63
CA ASN A 117 -7.28 3.63 -3.62
C ASN A 117 -6.95 3.22 -2.17
N GLY A 118 -5.95 2.38 -1.95
CA GLY A 118 -5.53 1.96 -0.60
C GLY A 118 -4.21 2.56 -0.15
N GLU A 119 -3.25 2.71 -1.09
CA GLU A 119 -1.90 3.18 -0.81
C GLU A 119 -1.58 4.55 -1.44
N ASP A 120 -2.53 5.17 -2.15
CA ASP A 120 -2.36 6.41 -2.91
C ASP A 120 -2.89 7.67 -2.21
N GLY A 121 -3.39 7.55 -0.98
CA GLY A 121 -3.92 8.67 -0.20
C GLY A 121 -5.41 8.93 -0.38
N THR A 122 -6.10 8.23 -1.30
CA THR A 122 -7.53 8.49 -1.56
C THR A 122 -8.43 8.05 -0.42
N LEU A 123 -8.24 6.84 0.08
CA LEU A 123 -8.98 6.36 1.26
C LEU A 123 -8.59 7.15 2.51
N GLN A 124 -7.30 7.41 2.68
CA GLN A 124 -6.78 8.23 3.78
C GLN A 124 -7.46 9.60 3.80
N GLY A 125 -7.56 10.28 2.65
CA GLY A 125 -8.23 11.58 2.55
C GLY A 125 -9.70 11.54 2.93
N MET A 126 -10.42 10.47 2.59
CA MET A 126 -11.79 10.28 3.00
C MET A 126 -11.91 10.08 4.53
N LEU A 127 -11.00 9.30 5.12
CA LEU A 127 -10.99 9.08 6.58
C LEU A 127 -10.59 10.35 7.35
N GLU A 128 -9.68 11.17 6.80
CA GLU A 128 -9.37 12.51 7.35
C GLU A 128 -10.61 13.41 7.36
N LEU A 129 -11.36 13.48 6.25
CA LEU A 129 -12.61 14.26 6.18
C LEU A 129 -13.65 13.75 7.19
N ALA A 130 -13.74 12.44 7.38
CA ALA A 130 -14.62 11.81 8.36
C ALA A 130 -14.12 11.96 9.82
N ASN A 131 -12.93 12.50 10.04
CA ASN A 131 -12.24 12.55 11.33
C ASN A 131 -12.21 11.17 12.03
N LEU A 132 -11.86 10.15 11.26
CA LEU A 132 -11.69 8.76 11.73
C LEU A 132 -10.21 8.42 11.79
N PRO A 133 -9.68 8.02 12.96
CA PRO A 133 -8.32 7.52 13.07
C PRO A 133 -8.11 6.26 12.22
N TYR A 134 -6.93 6.17 11.59
CA TYR A 134 -6.60 5.01 10.75
C TYR A 134 -5.11 4.66 10.83
N THR A 135 -4.78 3.42 10.47
CA THR A 135 -3.40 2.97 10.30
C THR A 135 -2.96 3.28 8.88
N SER A 136 -1.73 3.62 8.68
CA SER A 136 -1.05 3.85 7.40
C SER A 136 -0.39 5.24 7.38
N THR A 137 0.37 5.52 6.34
CA THR A 137 0.89 6.86 6.07
C THR A 137 -0.28 7.81 5.79
N GLY A 138 -0.19 9.06 6.21
CA GLY A 138 -1.17 10.08 5.87
C GLY A 138 -1.24 10.37 4.36
N VAL A 139 -2.17 11.22 3.96
CA VAL A 139 -2.51 11.51 2.56
C VAL A 139 -1.29 11.82 1.71
N ALA A 140 -0.45 12.77 2.14
CA ALA A 140 0.71 13.21 1.37
C ALA A 140 1.77 12.09 1.24
N GLY A 141 2.06 11.37 2.32
CA GLY A 141 3.02 10.27 2.30
C GLY A 141 2.57 9.12 1.41
N SER A 142 1.30 8.78 1.44
CA SER A 142 0.70 7.76 0.57
C SER A 142 0.74 8.18 -0.90
N ALA A 143 0.34 9.39 -1.23
CA ALA A 143 0.34 9.89 -2.60
C ALA A 143 1.76 9.95 -3.20
N ILE A 144 2.75 10.42 -2.44
CA ILE A 144 4.15 10.45 -2.87
C ILE A 144 4.71 9.04 -2.99
N GLY A 145 4.44 8.17 -2.01
CA GLY A 145 4.96 6.81 -1.99
C GLY A 145 4.42 5.92 -3.11
N MET A 146 3.19 6.14 -3.55
CA MET A 146 2.58 5.38 -4.65
C MET A 146 3.11 5.81 -6.01
N ASP A 147 3.41 7.09 -6.20
CA ASP A 147 3.89 7.66 -7.45
C ASP A 147 5.42 7.58 -7.54
N LYS A 148 5.93 6.64 -8.34
CA LYS A 148 7.38 6.39 -8.49
C LYS A 148 8.16 7.62 -8.94
N ILE A 149 7.54 8.48 -9.76
CA ILE A 149 8.17 9.70 -10.26
C ILE A 149 8.29 10.72 -9.11
N MET A 150 7.18 10.99 -8.42
CA MET A 150 7.16 11.94 -7.30
C MET A 150 8.05 11.45 -6.15
N MET A 151 8.00 10.18 -5.82
CA MET A 151 8.83 9.57 -4.78
C MET A 151 10.33 9.77 -5.07
N LYS A 152 10.79 9.49 -6.31
CA LYS A 152 12.20 9.70 -6.68
C LYS A 152 12.60 11.18 -6.68
N GLN A 153 11.70 12.07 -7.12
CA GLN A 153 11.95 13.51 -7.05
C GLN A 153 12.08 13.98 -5.60
N PHE A 154 11.21 13.47 -4.70
CA PHE A 154 11.30 13.77 -3.28
C PHE A 154 12.63 13.30 -2.68
N PHE A 155 13.06 12.06 -2.96
CA PHE A 155 14.32 11.52 -2.44
C PHE A 155 15.54 12.30 -2.96
N ARG A 156 15.54 12.71 -4.22
CA ARG A 156 16.60 13.56 -4.78
C ARG A 156 16.63 14.94 -4.13
N GLY A 157 15.47 15.56 -3.94
CA GLY A 157 15.35 16.86 -3.28
C GLY A 157 15.81 16.82 -1.83
N ALA A 158 15.54 15.74 -1.12
CA ALA A 158 16.03 15.54 0.25
C ALA A 158 17.53 15.26 0.32
N GLY A 159 18.19 14.83 -0.78
CA GLY A 159 19.62 14.58 -0.85
C GLY A 159 20.14 13.42 0.02
N THR A 160 19.25 12.60 0.56
CA THR A 160 19.57 11.59 1.58
C THR A 160 19.61 10.17 1.05
N LEU A 161 18.93 9.89 -0.06
CA LEU A 161 18.79 8.54 -0.60
C LEU A 161 19.35 8.44 -2.02
N PRO A 162 20.19 7.43 -2.30
CA PRO A 162 20.66 7.17 -3.66
C PRO A 162 19.49 6.67 -4.51
N CYS A 163 19.32 7.26 -5.69
CA CYS A 163 18.33 6.84 -6.68
C CYS A 163 19.06 6.46 -7.97
N LEU A 164 18.63 5.37 -8.61
CA LEU A 164 19.10 5.06 -9.96
C LEU A 164 18.76 6.21 -10.91
N PRO A 165 19.61 6.47 -11.93
CA PRO A 165 19.28 7.39 -13.01
C PRO A 165 17.96 7.01 -13.66
N ASP A 166 17.13 8.00 -14.00
CA ASP A 166 15.82 7.79 -14.61
C ASP A 166 15.39 8.98 -15.46
N CYS A 167 14.52 8.69 -16.41
CA CYS A 167 13.72 9.64 -17.15
C CYS A 167 12.24 9.34 -16.92
N TRP A 168 11.37 10.32 -17.08
CA TRP A 168 9.93 10.09 -17.06
C TRP A 168 9.25 10.82 -18.20
N PHE A 169 8.13 10.26 -18.66
CA PHE A 169 7.39 10.76 -19.81
C PHE A 169 5.89 10.67 -19.54
N THR A 170 5.15 11.58 -20.17
CA THR A 170 3.70 11.46 -20.29
C THR A 170 3.36 10.77 -21.61
N ARG A 171 2.17 10.17 -21.69
CA ARG A 171 1.63 9.64 -22.95
C ARG A 171 1.61 10.71 -24.04
N ALA A 172 1.25 11.95 -23.70
CA ALA A 172 1.21 13.04 -24.65
C ALA A 172 2.60 13.36 -25.22
N MET A 173 3.66 13.38 -24.40
CA MET A 173 5.05 13.58 -24.89
C MET A 173 5.44 12.48 -25.86
N TYR A 174 5.16 11.22 -25.54
CA TYR A 174 5.46 10.08 -26.39
C TYR A 174 4.70 10.12 -27.72
N GLN A 175 3.43 10.49 -27.70
CA GLN A 175 2.60 10.63 -28.90
C GLN A 175 3.05 11.80 -29.77
N GLN A 176 3.54 12.88 -29.19
CA GLN A 176 4.03 14.05 -29.89
C GLN A 176 5.32 13.78 -30.65
N ASP A 177 6.29 13.13 -30.03
CA ASP A 177 7.57 12.75 -30.65
C ASP A 177 8.15 11.50 -30.00
N LYS A 178 7.80 10.34 -30.57
CA LYS A 178 8.26 9.02 -30.14
C LYS A 178 9.79 8.90 -30.19
N ASN A 179 10.41 9.41 -31.28
CA ASN A 179 11.84 9.29 -31.46
C ASN A 179 12.61 10.13 -30.43
N ALA A 180 12.17 11.35 -30.16
CA ALA A 180 12.81 12.19 -29.15
C ALA A 180 12.79 11.54 -27.75
N VAL A 181 11.70 10.83 -27.40
CA VAL A 181 11.62 10.07 -26.14
C VAL A 181 12.62 8.93 -26.13
N LEU A 182 12.71 8.12 -27.19
CA LEU A 182 13.64 7.01 -27.29
C LEU A 182 15.10 7.49 -27.26
N ASP A 183 15.42 8.51 -28.06
CA ASP A 183 16.77 9.09 -28.13
C ASP A 183 17.22 9.66 -26.77
N LYS A 184 16.29 10.26 -26.01
CA LYS A 184 16.57 10.76 -24.67
C LYS A 184 16.92 9.63 -23.70
N VAL A 185 16.16 8.53 -23.72
CA VAL A 185 16.44 7.36 -22.86
C VAL A 185 17.80 6.76 -23.22
N GLU A 186 18.10 6.55 -24.50
CA GLU A 186 19.37 6.00 -24.96
C GLU A 186 20.54 6.89 -24.55
N LYS A 187 20.42 8.20 -24.72
CA LYS A 187 21.47 9.15 -24.38
C LYS A 187 21.73 9.26 -22.88
N GLU A 188 20.67 9.30 -22.06
CA GLU A 188 20.79 9.57 -20.63
C GLU A 188 21.01 8.31 -19.78
N LEU A 189 20.44 7.16 -20.22
CA LEU A 189 20.47 5.93 -19.44
C LEU A 189 21.25 4.80 -20.12
N GLY A 190 21.14 4.67 -21.45
CA GLY A 190 21.61 3.48 -22.16
C GLY A 190 20.88 2.21 -21.68
N TYR A 191 21.18 1.08 -22.29
CA TYR A 191 20.57 -0.20 -21.95
C TYR A 191 21.37 -1.01 -20.92
N PRO A 192 20.76 -1.95 -20.16
CA PRO A 192 19.33 -2.18 -20.09
C PRO A 192 18.59 -1.10 -19.28
N VAL A 193 17.30 -0.97 -19.54
CA VAL A 193 16.41 -0.10 -18.75
C VAL A 193 15.16 -0.87 -18.30
N PHE A 194 14.51 -0.40 -17.21
CA PHE A 194 13.20 -0.84 -16.79
C PHE A 194 12.18 0.26 -17.02
N VAL A 195 11.09 -0.09 -17.68
CA VAL A 195 9.94 0.79 -17.92
C VAL A 195 8.84 0.44 -16.94
N LYS A 196 8.32 1.44 -16.23
CA LYS A 196 7.39 1.25 -15.12
C LYS A 196 6.24 2.27 -15.19
N PRO A 197 4.97 1.85 -15.09
CA PRO A 197 3.88 2.79 -14.82
C PRO A 197 4.12 3.55 -13.52
N ALA A 198 3.75 4.85 -13.46
CA ALA A 198 4.06 5.69 -12.31
C ALA A 198 3.34 5.23 -11.03
N ASN A 199 2.06 4.83 -11.14
CA ASN A 199 1.17 4.62 -9.99
C ASN A 199 0.68 3.17 -9.82
N LEU A 200 1.45 2.17 -10.19
CA LEU A 200 1.09 0.76 -9.97
C LEU A 200 2.09 0.04 -9.08
N GLY A 201 1.56 -0.94 -8.31
CA GLY A 201 2.33 -1.88 -7.50
C GLY A 201 2.58 -3.22 -8.19
N SER A 202 3.10 -4.20 -7.43
CA SER A 202 3.24 -5.63 -7.80
C SER A 202 3.86 -5.91 -9.17
N SER A 203 4.73 -5.02 -9.65
CA SER A 203 5.40 -5.12 -10.96
C SER A 203 4.45 -5.20 -12.17
N ILE A 204 3.19 -4.78 -12.03
CA ILE A 204 2.23 -4.77 -13.14
C ILE A 204 2.63 -3.70 -14.14
N GLY A 205 2.70 -4.09 -15.44
CA GLY A 205 3.14 -3.20 -16.51
C GLY A 205 4.63 -2.82 -16.45
N VAL A 206 5.41 -3.47 -15.60
CA VAL A 206 6.87 -3.29 -15.53
C VAL A 206 7.54 -4.24 -16.53
N SER A 207 8.39 -3.72 -17.38
CA SER A 207 9.15 -4.50 -18.36
C SER A 207 10.59 -4.02 -18.46
N ARG A 208 11.48 -4.95 -18.83
CA ARG A 208 12.89 -4.69 -19.13
C ARG A 208 13.03 -4.49 -20.64
N ALA A 209 13.83 -3.53 -21.03
CA ALA A 209 14.24 -3.32 -22.40
C ALA A 209 15.77 -3.35 -22.51
N ASP A 210 16.28 -4.13 -23.47
CA ASP A 210 17.70 -4.30 -23.74
C ASP A 210 18.13 -3.57 -25.02
N ASP A 211 17.17 -3.04 -25.78
CA ASP A 211 17.36 -2.32 -27.04
C ASP A 211 16.19 -1.34 -27.32
N ARG A 212 16.25 -0.65 -28.46
CA ARG A 212 15.28 0.35 -28.89
C ARG A 212 13.89 -0.22 -29.20
N GLU A 213 13.84 -1.42 -29.77
CA GLU A 213 12.59 -2.11 -30.08
C GLU A 213 11.88 -2.52 -28.78
N GLY A 214 12.59 -3.20 -27.89
CA GLY A 214 12.09 -3.57 -26.57
C GLY A 214 11.70 -2.36 -25.72
N LEU A 215 12.40 -1.22 -25.82
CA LEU A 215 12.02 0.02 -25.17
C LEU A 215 10.68 0.55 -25.70
N THR A 216 10.47 0.48 -27.02
CA THR A 216 9.23 0.88 -27.65
C THR A 216 8.05 0.07 -27.13
N ASP A 217 8.15 -1.26 -27.16
CA ASP A 217 7.11 -2.17 -26.69
C ASP A 217 6.82 -1.98 -25.20
N SER A 218 7.88 -1.77 -24.41
CA SER A 218 7.77 -1.53 -22.97
C SER A 218 7.07 -0.22 -22.64
N LEU A 219 7.31 0.85 -23.40
CA LEU A 219 6.64 2.13 -23.24
C LEU A 219 5.15 2.02 -23.62
N GLU A 220 4.84 1.37 -24.74
CA GLU A 220 3.47 1.15 -25.19
C GLU A 220 2.69 0.35 -24.16
N LEU A 221 3.24 -0.74 -23.66
CA LEU A 221 2.64 -1.54 -22.57
C LEU A 221 2.43 -0.70 -21.30
N ALA A 222 3.42 0.03 -20.82
CA ALA A 222 3.31 0.80 -19.60
C ALA A 222 2.27 1.93 -19.72
N PHE A 223 2.14 2.53 -20.91
CA PHE A 223 1.11 3.53 -21.20
C PHE A 223 -0.32 2.97 -21.28
N GLU A 224 -0.53 1.66 -21.39
CA GLU A 224 -1.86 1.08 -21.23
C GLU A 224 -2.38 1.22 -19.79
N TYR A 225 -1.47 1.16 -18.81
CA TYR A 225 -1.81 1.19 -17.39
C TYR A 225 -1.80 2.59 -16.78
N ASP A 226 -0.89 3.48 -17.22
CA ASP A 226 -0.78 4.83 -16.66
C ASP A 226 -0.53 5.87 -17.78
N ARG A 227 -0.97 7.09 -17.52
CA ARG A 227 -0.65 8.24 -18.38
C ARG A 227 0.79 8.73 -18.25
N ARG A 228 1.50 8.30 -17.21
CA ARG A 228 2.90 8.64 -16.91
C ARG A 228 3.71 7.39 -16.70
N VAL A 229 4.91 7.40 -17.22
CA VAL A 229 5.82 6.27 -17.18
C VAL A 229 7.19 6.74 -16.70
N LEU A 230 7.80 5.96 -15.82
CA LEU A 230 9.19 6.07 -15.40
C LEU A 230 10.03 5.08 -16.19
N VAL A 231 11.13 5.53 -16.75
CA VAL A 231 12.19 4.67 -17.35
C VAL A 231 13.43 4.80 -16.46
N GLU A 232 13.91 3.70 -15.95
CA GLU A 232 14.97 3.66 -14.96
C GLU A 232 16.12 2.79 -15.45
N LYS A 233 17.37 3.17 -15.18
CA LYS A 233 18.54 2.36 -15.50
C LYS A 233 18.41 0.96 -14.90
N GLY A 234 18.56 -0.07 -15.72
CA GLY A 234 18.54 -1.45 -15.27
C GLY A 234 19.80 -1.84 -14.50
N LEU A 235 19.63 -2.70 -13.52
CA LEU A 235 20.72 -3.37 -12.83
C LEU A 235 20.77 -4.84 -13.26
N ASP A 236 21.97 -5.34 -13.48
CA ASP A 236 22.18 -6.77 -13.69
C ASP A 236 22.24 -7.47 -12.33
N HIS A 237 21.41 -8.50 -12.17
CA HIS A 237 21.34 -9.30 -10.95
C HIS A 237 21.16 -8.49 -9.65
N PRO A 238 20.12 -7.64 -9.51
CA PRO A 238 19.91 -6.86 -8.32
C PRO A 238 19.63 -7.75 -7.10
N ILE A 239 20.15 -7.34 -5.94
CA ILE A 239 19.74 -7.91 -4.66
C ILE A 239 18.58 -7.09 -4.14
N GLU A 240 17.43 -7.72 -3.93
CA GLU A 240 16.25 -7.10 -3.36
C GLU A 240 16.28 -7.20 -1.83
N LEU A 241 16.11 -6.08 -1.17
CA LEU A 241 16.08 -5.99 0.29
C LEU A 241 14.84 -5.22 0.73
N ASN A 242 14.13 -5.76 1.73
CA ASN A 242 12.97 -5.13 2.35
C ASN A 242 13.29 -4.71 3.78
N CYS A 243 12.73 -3.58 4.19
CA CYS A 243 12.77 -3.11 5.56
C CYS A 243 11.40 -2.52 5.91
N SER A 244 10.78 -3.03 6.96
CA SER A 244 9.53 -2.48 7.48
C SER A 244 9.81 -1.41 8.51
N VAL A 245 9.00 -0.37 8.52
CA VAL A 245 9.11 0.75 9.47
C VAL A 245 7.80 0.87 10.24
N LEU A 246 7.90 1.04 11.55
CA LEU A 246 6.77 1.22 12.45
C LEU A 246 7.02 2.45 13.30
N GLY A 247 6.03 3.33 13.43
CA GLY A 247 6.13 4.48 14.30
C GLY A 247 5.39 5.71 13.78
N TYR A 248 5.44 6.78 14.58
CA TYR A 248 4.79 8.06 14.32
C TYR A 248 5.56 9.20 15.00
N ASP A 249 5.58 10.39 14.40
CA ASP A 249 6.11 11.65 14.98
C ASP A 249 7.50 11.57 15.64
N GLY A 250 8.42 10.85 15.01
CA GLY A 250 9.81 10.80 15.49
C GLY A 250 10.14 9.59 16.38
N ASP A 251 9.14 8.82 16.78
CA ASP A 251 9.31 7.51 17.40
C ASP A 251 9.13 6.42 16.32
N VAL A 252 10.17 6.24 15.51
CA VAL A 252 10.16 5.34 14.35
C VAL A 252 11.19 4.23 14.53
N GLU A 253 10.73 2.99 14.48
CA GLU A 253 11.58 1.79 14.52
C GLU A 253 11.63 1.13 13.13
N ALA A 254 12.82 0.73 12.70
CA ALA A 254 13.01 -0.08 11.51
C ALA A 254 13.16 -1.56 11.88
N SER A 255 12.55 -2.45 11.10
CA SER A 255 12.76 -3.89 11.24
C SER A 255 14.17 -4.28 10.80
N PRO A 256 14.66 -5.48 11.20
CA PRO A 256 15.79 -6.09 10.50
C PRO A 256 15.53 -6.16 9.00
N ILE A 257 16.60 -6.04 8.22
CA ILE A 257 16.54 -6.15 6.77
C ILE A 257 16.17 -7.59 6.38
N GLU A 258 15.18 -7.73 5.51
CA GLU A 258 14.74 -8.98 4.93
C GLU A 258 15.22 -9.07 3.47
N MET A 259 15.78 -10.22 3.10
CA MET A 259 16.07 -10.56 1.72
C MET A 259 15.03 -11.58 1.24
N PRO A 260 14.12 -11.21 0.31
CA PRO A 260 13.17 -12.15 -0.24
C PRO A 260 13.90 -13.21 -1.08
N LEU A 261 13.61 -14.50 -0.80
CA LEU A 261 14.15 -15.58 -1.61
C LEU A 261 13.37 -15.67 -2.91
N SER A 262 14.04 -15.60 -4.05
CA SER A 262 13.43 -15.86 -5.35
C SER A 262 12.89 -17.30 -5.38
N GLY A 263 11.80 -17.55 -6.11
CA GLY A 263 11.19 -18.89 -6.22
C GLY A 263 12.14 -19.96 -6.74
N GLN A 264 13.25 -19.59 -7.38
CA GLN A 264 14.33 -20.50 -7.82
C GLN A 264 15.27 -20.96 -6.68
N GLN A 265 15.39 -20.14 -5.62
CA GLN A 265 16.24 -20.42 -4.45
C GLN A 265 15.52 -21.22 -3.34
N LEU A 266 14.20 -21.41 -3.49
CA LEU A 266 13.43 -22.19 -2.52
C LEU A 266 13.59 -23.70 -2.76
N PRO A 267 13.79 -24.51 -1.69
CA PRO A 267 13.72 -25.98 -1.78
C PRO A 267 12.39 -26.45 -2.39
N MET A 268 12.38 -27.54 -3.16
CA MET A 268 11.19 -28.03 -3.87
C MET A 268 9.95 -28.19 -2.97
N ALA A 269 10.13 -28.62 -1.72
CA ALA A 269 9.05 -28.73 -0.74
C ALA A 269 8.43 -27.37 -0.37
N ALA A 270 9.23 -26.30 -0.33
CA ALA A 270 8.76 -24.95 -0.05
C ALA A 270 8.07 -24.28 -1.25
N ARG A 271 8.40 -24.67 -2.49
CA ARG A 271 7.76 -24.16 -3.72
C ARG A 271 6.28 -24.50 -3.80
N ARG A 272 5.84 -25.63 -3.24
CA ARG A 272 4.41 -26.00 -3.17
C ARG A 272 3.65 -25.19 -2.13
N ALA A 273 4.29 -24.84 -1.01
CA ALA A 273 3.71 -23.97 0.01
C ALA A 273 3.69 -22.50 -0.40
N TRP A 274 4.61 -22.08 -1.28
CA TRP A 274 4.76 -20.69 -1.73
C TRP A 274 3.65 -20.24 -2.69
N ARG A 275 3.04 -21.15 -3.44
CA ARG A 275 1.83 -20.82 -4.24
C ARG A 275 0.63 -20.43 -3.37
N ALA A 276 0.70 -20.67 -2.06
CA ALA A 276 -0.33 -20.34 -1.07
C ALA A 276 0.06 -19.22 -0.09
N CYS A 277 1.32 -18.76 -0.06
CA CYS A 277 1.77 -17.75 0.89
C CYS A 277 2.98 -16.96 0.35
N THR A 278 2.80 -15.71 0.03
CA THR A 278 3.82 -14.87 -0.63
C THR A 278 4.85 -14.24 0.32
N VAL A 279 4.81 -14.51 1.62
CA VAL A 279 5.74 -13.94 2.59
C VAL A 279 6.27 -15.03 3.51
N CYS A 280 7.49 -15.50 3.26
CA CYS A 280 8.26 -16.29 4.22
C CYS A 280 8.99 -15.36 5.20
N CYS A 281 8.29 -14.96 6.26
CA CYS A 281 8.94 -14.32 7.40
C CYS A 281 9.76 -15.36 8.18
N PRO A 282 11.04 -15.15 8.50
CA PRO A 282 11.81 -16.07 9.35
C PRO A 282 11.08 -16.33 10.66
N ARG A 283 11.13 -17.56 11.20
CA ARG A 283 10.41 -17.95 12.43
C ARG A 283 10.62 -16.98 13.61
N ARG A 284 11.77 -16.34 13.72
CA ARG A 284 12.09 -15.35 14.77
C ARG A 284 11.30 -14.04 14.62
N LEU A 285 10.98 -13.62 13.40
CA LEU A 285 10.18 -12.43 13.14
C LEU A 285 8.67 -12.68 13.35
N ARG A 286 8.17 -13.89 13.09
CA ARG A 286 6.78 -14.27 13.41
C ARG A 286 6.49 -14.14 14.90
N THR A 287 7.43 -14.56 15.75
CA THR A 287 7.29 -14.48 17.21
C THR A 287 7.41 -13.05 17.73
N ALA A 288 8.33 -12.24 17.19
CA ALA A 288 8.49 -10.85 17.58
C ALA A 288 7.31 -9.98 17.13
N CYS A 289 6.82 -10.16 15.92
CA CYS A 289 5.64 -9.44 15.41
C CYS A 289 4.36 -9.82 16.17
N ALA A 290 4.13 -11.11 16.42
CA ALA A 290 2.98 -11.58 17.19
C ALA A 290 3.04 -11.18 18.67
N ILE A 291 4.23 -11.12 19.27
CA ILE A 291 4.42 -10.76 20.69
C ILE A 291 4.22 -9.23 20.86
N ARG A 292 4.71 -8.38 19.95
CA ARG A 292 4.52 -6.93 20.04
C ARG A 292 3.08 -6.51 19.79
N PHE A 293 2.33 -7.19 18.92
CA PHE A 293 0.89 -7.00 18.75
C PHE A 293 0.08 -7.19 20.05
N ARG A 294 0.57 -8.03 20.98
CA ARG A 294 -0.09 -8.27 22.26
C ARG A 294 0.21 -7.23 23.35
N GLN A 295 1.27 -6.43 23.22
CA GLN A 295 1.80 -5.64 24.33
C GLN A 295 1.67 -4.11 24.22
N CYS A 296 1.21 -3.54 23.10
CA CYS A 296 1.21 -2.10 22.96
C CYS A 296 -0.09 -1.55 22.32
N PRO A 297 -0.90 -0.78 23.05
CA PRO A 297 -2.11 -0.15 22.51
C PRO A 297 -1.85 0.95 21.48
N ALA A 298 -0.63 1.48 21.41
CA ALA A 298 -0.23 2.59 20.54
C ALA A 298 0.32 2.15 19.16
N ILE A 299 0.35 0.85 18.84
CA ILE A 299 1.13 0.30 17.71
C ILE A 299 0.36 0.32 16.37
N PHE A 300 -0.84 0.88 16.31
CA PHE A 300 -1.65 0.77 15.09
C PHE A 300 -1.31 1.79 13.99
N SER A 301 -0.41 2.73 14.17
CA SER A 301 -0.21 3.82 13.22
C SER A 301 0.96 3.67 12.23
N GLY A 302 1.44 2.49 11.92
CA GLY A 302 2.63 2.47 11.05
C GLY A 302 3.04 1.20 10.32
N CYS A 303 2.44 0.06 10.60
CA CYS A 303 3.00 -1.23 10.16
C CYS A 303 2.90 -1.55 8.65
N TRP A 304 2.13 -0.76 7.86
CA TRP A 304 1.81 -1.11 6.47
C TRP A 304 2.44 -0.22 5.41
N THR A 305 3.07 0.86 5.79
CA THR A 305 3.50 1.91 4.86
C THR A 305 4.91 1.79 4.31
N ALA A 306 5.76 1.02 4.93
CA ALA A 306 7.13 0.89 4.45
C ALA A 306 7.28 0.07 3.16
N ARG A 307 6.28 -0.74 2.78
CA ARG A 307 6.31 -1.45 1.49
C ARG A 307 6.25 -0.52 0.29
N ALA A 308 5.50 0.56 0.36
CA ALA A 308 5.43 1.53 -0.74
C ALA A 308 6.74 2.32 -0.91
N LEU A 309 7.46 2.59 0.18
CA LEU A 309 8.74 3.31 0.15
C LEU A 309 9.95 2.43 -0.19
N CYS A 310 9.94 1.13 0.14
CA CYS A 310 11.05 0.22 -0.11
C CYS A 310 11.00 -0.53 -1.45
N ALA A 311 9.83 -0.68 -2.07
CA ALA A 311 9.66 -1.48 -3.28
C ALA A 311 10.40 -0.96 -4.53
N SER A 312 11.04 0.21 -4.48
CA SER A 312 11.76 0.79 -5.62
C SER A 312 13.21 1.16 -5.37
N THR A 313 13.76 0.90 -4.18
CA THR A 313 15.15 1.23 -3.90
C THR A 313 16.01 -0.03 -4.02
N THR A 314 16.42 -0.36 -5.23
CA THR A 314 17.52 -1.31 -5.47
C THR A 314 18.82 -0.63 -5.05
N CYS A 315 19.34 -1.01 -3.90
CA CYS A 315 20.65 -0.58 -3.46
C CYS A 315 21.71 -1.40 -4.20
N SER A 316 22.44 -0.78 -5.12
CA SER A 316 23.59 -1.42 -5.76
C SER A 316 24.74 -1.46 -4.77
N THR A 317 25.09 -2.62 -4.24
CA THR A 317 26.37 -2.82 -3.56
C THR A 317 27.41 -3.29 -4.57
N ALA A 318 28.28 -2.38 -4.99
CA ALA A 318 29.55 -2.74 -5.56
C ALA A 318 30.46 -3.27 -4.44
N HIS A 319 30.97 -4.49 -4.60
CA HIS A 319 32.07 -5.18 -3.89
C HIS A 319 32.13 -5.16 -2.34
N PRO A 320 32.36 -6.34 -1.72
CA PRO A 320 32.33 -6.50 -0.25
C PRO A 320 33.63 -6.12 0.49
N SER A 321 34.38 -5.16 0.00
CA SER A 321 35.64 -4.77 0.64
C SER A 321 35.69 -3.30 1.02
N ARG A 322 34.89 -2.84 1.94
CA ARG A 322 35.08 -1.67 2.82
C ARG A 322 33.74 -1.21 3.42
N TYR A 323 33.30 -1.84 4.48
CA TYR A 323 32.35 -1.23 5.38
C TYR A 323 32.95 -1.16 6.77
N THR A 324 33.57 -0.03 7.09
CA THR A 324 33.74 0.42 8.46
C THR A 324 32.43 1.08 8.87
N SER A 325 31.88 0.65 9.99
CA SER A 325 30.60 1.16 10.54
C SER A 325 30.63 2.69 10.67
N PRO A 326 29.65 3.43 10.16
CA PRO A 326 29.53 4.84 10.48
C PRO A 326 28.96 4.99 11.89
N LYS A 327 29.63 5.80 12.69
CA LYS A 327 29.18 6.27 13.98
C LYS A 327 27.81 6.95 13.85
N SER A 328 26.97 6.70 14.85
CA SER A 328 25.66 7.31 15.03
C SER A 328 25.67 8.82 14.76
N THR A 329 25.11 9.25 13.64
CA THR A 329 24.78 10.65 13.41
C THR A 329 23.33 10.87 13.84
N ARG A 330 23.17 11.58 14.96
CA ARG A 330 21.90 12.14 15.42
C ARG A 330 21.36 13.09 14.34
N PHE A 331 20.17 12.85 13.85
CA PHE A 331 19.44 13.80 13.02
C PHE A 331 19.08 15.05 13.82
N PRO A 332 19.24 16.26 13.28
CA PRO A 332 18.74 17.46 13.95
C PRO A 332 17.20 17.50 13.82
N ALA A 333 16.55 17.33 14.96
CA ALA A 333 15.13 17.62 15.09
C ALA A 333 14.93 19.14 15.03
N ARG A 334 14.33 19.66 13.96
CA ARG A 334 13.56 20.93 13.98
C ARG A 334 12.79 21.12 12.67
N TRP A 335 11.53 20.73 12.67
CA TRP A 335 10.52 21.42 11.91
C TRP A 335 9.45 21.88 12.89
N HIS A 336 9.45 23.16 13.23
CA HIS A 336 8.38 23.77 14.00
C HIS A 336 7.17 24.00 13.10
N SER A 337 6.06 23.38 13.45
CA SER A 337 4.74 23.77 12.94
C SER A 337 4.34 25.07 13.63
N THR A 338 4.43 26.20 12.93
CA THR A 338 3.72 27.41 13.29
C THR A 338 2.34 27.39 12.64
N CYS A 339 1.37 26.78 13.31
CA CYS A 339 -0.03 27.06 13.04
C CYS A 339 -0.49 28.06 14.13
N GLY A 340 -0.56 29.33 13.75
CA GLY A 340 -1.03 30.39 14.62
C GLY A 340 -2.53 30.23 14.91
N ARG A 341 -2.85 30.08 16.17
CA ARG A 341 -4.23 30.32 16.65
C ARG A 341 -4.49 31.80 16.63
N THR A 342 -5.36 32.25 15.76
CA THR A 342 -6.06 33.53 15.95
C THR A 342 -7.36 33.26 16.66
N ARG A 343 -7.45 33.80 17.89
CA ARG A 343 -8.73 33.99 18.60
C ARG A 343 -9.37 35.29 18.07
N ALA A 344 -10.59 35.24 17.66
CA ALA A 344 -11.63 36.23 17.92
C ALA A 344 -12.97 35.52 17.78
#